data_ce2601ff74941ee26aa82f7735a5ed2f
#
_entry.id   ce2601ff74941ee26aa82f7735a5ed2f
#
_cell.length_a   1.000
_cell.length_b   1.000
_cell.length_c   1.000
_cell.angle_alpha   90.00
_cell.angle_beta   90.00
_cell.angle_gamma   90.00
#
_symmetry.space_group_name_H-M   'P 1'
#
loop_
_entity.id
_entity.type
_entity.pdbx_description
1 polymer ?
#
loop_
_entity_poly.entity_id
_entity_poly.type
_entity_poly.pdbx_seq_one_letter_code
_entity_poly.pdbx_strand_id
1 'polypeptide(L)'
;AAQELGWIFLILTGISVVYGAFSACVQTDLKYINAYSSVSHCGLVLFAILMMNQTACTGAVLQMLSHGLMTALFFALIGMIYGRTHTRDVRELSGLMKIMPFLAVCYVIAGLANLGLSGFIAEMTIFTGSFQHPDTFHRVWTVIACSSIVITAVYILRLVGKILYGTCTNKHHLTLSDATWDERTAVIILIACVAALGMAPWWISGMIGDSVLPITDLFTI
;
A
#
# COMPACT_ATOMS: atom_id res chain seq x y z
N ALA A 1 15.70 -17.54 -21.05
CA ALA A 1 16.25 -16.21 -20.66
C ALA A 1 15.61 -15.68 -19.36
N ALA A 2 14.27 -15.59 -19.26
CA ALA A 2 13.60 -15.08 -18.05
C ALA A 2 13.89 -15.95 -16.81
N GLN A 3 13.87 -17.25 -16.94
CA GLN A 3 14.20 -18.20 -15.88
C GLN A 3 15.68 -18.16 -15.47
N GLU A 4 16.59 -17.97 -16.44
CA GLU A 4 18.04 -17.94 -16.17
C GLU A 4 18.50 -16.66 -15.46
N LEU A 5 17.89 -15.52 -15.79
CA LEU A 5 18.25 -14.20 -15.22
C LEU A 5 17.30 -13.74 -14.13
N GLY A 6 16.24 -14.50 -13.85
CA GLY A 6 15.19 -14.14 -12.87
C GLY A 6 15.73 -13.86 -11.47
N TRP A 7 16.78 -14.57 -11.06
CA TRP A 7 17.39 -14.39 -9.75
C TRP A 7 17.99 -12.99 -9.53
N ILE A 8 18.55 -12.37 -10.60
CA ILE A 8 19.08 -10.99 -10.51
C ILE A 8 17.93 -10.01 -10.23
N PHE A 9 16.84 -10.14 -11.00
CA PHE A 9 15.67 -9.30 -10.82
C PHE A 9 14.97 -9.55 -9.47
N LEU A 10 14.99 -10.80 -8.99
CA LEU A 10 14.45 -11.14 -7.65
C LEU A 10 15.20 -10.43 -6.53
N ILE A 11 16.53 -10.37 -6.61
CA ILE A 11 17.36 -9.62 -5.67
C ILE A 11 17.01 -8.12 -5.73
N LEU A 12 16.98 -7.54 -6.93
CA LEU A 12 16.70 -6.11 -7.12
C LEU A 12 15.30 -5.74 -6.61
N THR A 13 14.29 -6.55 -6.90
CA THR A 13 12.92 -6.31 -6.43
C THR A 13 12.80 -6.50 -4.92
N GLY A 14 13.44 -7.52 -4.35
CA GLY A 14 13.50 -7.73 -2.90
C GLY A 14 14.16 -6.55 -2.17
N ILE A 15 15.26 -6.02 -2.71
CA ILE A 15 15.89 -4.79 -2.19
C ILE A 15 14.92 -3.62 -2.31
N SER A 16 14.24 -3.45 -3.45
CA SER A 16 13.27 -2.37 -3.66
C SER A 16 12.14 -2.40 -2.65
N VAL A 17 11.62 -3.59 -2.32
CA VAL A 17 10.57 -3.77 -1.30
C VAL A 17 11.03 -3.23 0.05
N VAL A 18 12.17 -3.67 0.53
CA VAL A 18 12.71 -3.30 1.84
C VAL A 18 13.17 -1.84 1.85
N TYR A 19 13.91 -1.41 0.84
CA TYR A 19 14.39 -0.04 0.71
C TYR A 19 13.25 0.97 0.65
N GLY A 20 12.20 0.68 -0.15
CA GLY A 20 11.02 1.54 -0.26
C GLY A 20 10.31 1.72 1.08
N ALA A 21 10.11 0.63 1.83
CA ALA A 21 9.48 0.66 3.14
C ALA A 21 10.30 1.46 4.17
N PHE A 22 11.62 1.23 4.26
CA PHE A 22 12.50 2.01 5.15
C PHE A 22 12.58 3.49 4.75
N SER A 23 12.64 3.77 3.45
CA SER A 23 12.66 5.15 2.96
C SER A 23 11.37 5.88 3.32
N ALA A 24 10.20 5.24 3.26
CA ALA A 24 8.94 5.81 3.71
C ALA A 24 8.97 6.17 5.21
N CYS A 25 9.62 5.36 6.05
CA CYS A 25 9.74 5.63 7.49
C CYS A 25 10.47 6.93 7.83
N VAL A 26 11.48 7.31 7.04
CA VAL A 26 12.33 8.46 7.33
C VAL A 26 11.86 9.76 6.68
N GLN A 27 10.90 9.69 5.75
CA GLN A 27 10.35 10.87 5.11
C GLN A 27 9.53 11.73 6.06
N THR A 28 9.52 13.02 5.80
CA THR A 28 8.73 14.02 6.53
C THR A 28 7.64 14.66 5.68
N ASP A 29 7.70 14.53 4.37
CA ASP A 29 6.66 15.00 3.43
C ASP A 29 5.66 13.87 3.14
N LEU A 30 4.37 14.14 3.35
CA LEU A 30 3.28 13.18 3.13
C LEU A 30 3.28 12.57 1.73
N LYS A 31 3.59 13.38 0.71
CA LYS A 31 3.64 12.91 -0.68
C LYS A 31 4.78 11.92 -0.88
N TYR A 32 5.97 12.22 -0.31
CA TYR A 32 7.12 11.31 -0.43
C TYR A 32 6.94 10.03 0.39
N ILE A 33 6.30 10.09 1.55
CA ILE A 33 5.95 8.88 2.32
C ILE A 33 5.11 7.95 1.46
N ASN A 34 4.06 8.47 0.82
CA ASN A 34 3.19 7.67 -0.05
C ASN A 34 3.92 7.19 -1.33
N ALA A 35 4.80 8.01 -1.90
CA ALA A 35 5.59 7.63 -3.07
C ALA A 35 6.56 6.48 -2.78
N TYR A 36 7.30 6.53 -1.65
CA TYR A 36 8.20 5.44 -1.25
C TYR A 36 7.44 4.18 -0.83
N SER A 37 6.26 4.33 -0.22
CA SER A 37 5.33 3.22 -0.02
C SER A 37 4.99 2.54 -1.35
N SER A 38 4.71 3.32 -2.39
CA SER A 38 4.43 2.80 -3.73
C SER A 38 5.63 2.06 -4.33
N VAL A 39 6.86 2.53 -4.13
CA VAL A 39 8.08 1.82 -4.55
C VAL A 39 8.16 0.44 -3.92
N SER A 40 7.85 0.33 -2.62
CA SER A 40 7.83 -0.95 -1.90
C SER A 40 6.77 -1.90 -2.48
N HIS A 41 5.53 -1.45 -2.62
CA HIS A 41 4.43 -2.30 -3.12
C HIS A 41 4.60 -2.69 -4.59
N CYS A 42 5.08 -1.79 -5.46
CA CYS A 42 5.41 -2.13 -6.84
C CYS A 42 6.58 -3.12 -6.92
N GLY A 43 7.57 -2.96 -6.04
CA GLY A 43 8.65 -3.94 -5.89
C GLY A 43 8.12 -5.33 -5.53
N LEU A 44 7.13 -5.39 -4.60
CA LEU A 44 6.49 -6.63 -4.19
C LEU A 44 5.69 -7.29 -5.33
N VAL A 45 5.01 -6.50 -6.16
CA VAL A 45 4.32 -6.99 -7.36
C VAL A 45 5.30 -7.68 -8.32
N LEU A 46 6.41 -7.00 -8.64
CA LEU A 46 7.43 -7.56 -9.53
C LEU A 46 8.09 -8.80 -8.91
N PHE A 47 8.36 -8.77 -7.61
CA PHE A 47 8.85 -9.92 -6.86
C PHE A 47 7.93 -11.13 -6.98
N ALA A 48 6.62 -10.92 -6.85
CA ALA A 48 5.61 -11.98 -6.97
C ALA A 48 5.52 -12.58 -8.38
N ILE A 49 5.63 -11.75 -9.42
CA ILE A 49 5.65 -12.21 -10.81
C ILE A 49 6.87 -13.09 -11.07
N LEU A 50 8.03 -12.74 -10.50
CA LEU A 50 9.27 -13.51 -10.65
C LEU A 50 9.25 -14.87 -9.94
N MET A 51 8.28 -15.14 -9.08
CA MET A 51 8.05 -16.48 -8.52
C MET A 51 7.48 -17.47 -9.54
N MET A 52 6.96 -16.99 -10.66
CA MET A 52 6.50 -17.80 -11.80
C MET A 52 5.50 -18.91 -11.41
N ASN A 53 4.71 -18.70 -10.36
CA ASN A 53 3.64 -19.62 -9.97
C ASN A 53 2.28 -18.89 -9.91
N GLN A 54 1.22 -19.66 -10.12
CA GLN A 54 -0.15 -19.13 -10.22
C GLN A 54 -0.55 -18.32 -8.98
N THR A 55 -0.28 -18.84 -7.78
CA THR A 55 -0.70 -18.19 -6.52
C THR A 55 -0.04 -16.83 -6.34
N ALA A 56 1.29 -16.74 -6.53
CA ALA A 56 2.02 -15.47 -6.40
C ALA A 56 1.61 -14.48 -7.48
N CYS A 57 1.44 -14.90 -8.73
CA CYS A 57 0.99 -14.05 -9.82
C CYS A 57 -0.45 -13.55 -9.61
N THR A 58 -1.35 -14.38 -9.10
CA THR A 58 -2.70 -13.95 -8.69
C THR A 58 -2.63 -12.86 -7.61
N GLY A 59 -1.79 -13.06 -6.60
CA GLY A 59 -1.52 -12.07 -5.58
C GLY A 59 -0.92 -10.78 -6.14
N ALA A 60 -0.03 -10.86 -7.14
CA ALA A 60 0.54 -9.70 -7.81
C ALA A 60 -0.53 -8.82 -8.48
N VAL A 61 -1.46 -9.42 -9.23
CA VAL A 61 -2.56 -8.69 -9.87
C VAL A 61 -3.51 -8.10 -8.84
N LEU A 62 -3.85 -8.84 -7.79
CA LEU A 62 -4.63 -8.31 -6.66
C LEU A 62 -3.94 -7.11 -6.00
N GLN A 63 -2.63 -7.19 -5.82
CA GLN A 63 -1.85 -6.09 -5.24
C GLN A 63 -1.81 -4.87 -6.15
N MET A 64 -1.71 -5.03 -7.46
CA MET A 64 -1.78 -3.91 -8.41
C MET A 64 -3.11 -3.17 -8.29
N LEU A 65 -4.22 -3.89 -8.24
CA LEU A 65 -5.57 -3.32 -8.14
C LEU A 65 -5.77 -2.63 -6.78
N SER A 66 -5.47 -3.33 -5.70
CA SER A 66 -5.58 -2.83 -4.32
C SER A 66 -4.72 -1.59 -4.09
N HIS A 67 -3.43 -1.67 -4.48
CA HIS A 67 -2.49 -0.57 -4.34
C HIS A 67 -2.90 0.65 -5.16
N GLY A 68 -3.39 0.46 -6.39
CA GLY A 68 -3.87 1.56 -7.24
C GLY A 68 -4.99 2.36 -6.58
N LEU A 69 -6.02 1.69 -6.08
CA LEU A 69 -7.15 2.34 -5.39
C LEU A 69 -6.73 2.99 -4.08
N MET A 70 -5.89 2.31 -3.29
CA MET A 70 -5.39 2.87 -2.03
C MET A 70 -4.52 4.10 -2.24
N THR A 71 -3.62 4.06 -3.22
CA THR A 71 -2.76 5.19 -3.55
C THR A 71 -3.58 6.39 -4.03
N ALA A 72 -4.63 6.15 -4.85
CA ALA A 72 -5.56 7.19 -5.25
C ALA A 72 -6.26 7.83 -4.03
N LEU A 73 -6.74 7.01 -3.08
CA LEU A 73 -7.35 7.49 -1.84
C LEU A 73 -6.37 8.33 -0.99
N PHE A 74 -5.15 7.86 -0.78
CA PHE A 74 -4.15 8.61 -0.01
C PHE A 74 -3.77 9.93 -0.67
N PHE A 75 -3.56 9.95 -1.99
CA PHE A 75 -3.24 11.19 -2.68
C PHE A 75 -4.41 12.18 -2.69
N ALA A 76 -5.66 11.70 -2.80
CA ALA A 76 -6.84 12.55 -2.65
C ALA A 76 -6.87 13.20 -1.26
N LEU A 77 -6.70 12.42 -0.19
CA LEU A 77 -6.67 12.93 1.19
C LEU A 77 -5.50 13.89 1.45
N ILE A 78 -4.30 13.56 0.96
CA ILE A 78 -3.12 14.45 1.05
C ILE A 78 -3.36 15.75 0.28
N GLY A 79 -3.98 15.68 -0.90
CA GLY A 79 -4.34 16.85 -1.70
C GLY A 79 -5.32 17.77 -0.97
N MET A 80 -6.33 17.20 -0.31
CA MET A 80 -7.31 17.96 0.48
C MET A 80 -6.69 18.61 1.72
N ILE A 81 -5.80 17.89 2.42
CA ILE A 81 -5.03 18.45 3.56
C ILE A 81 -4.16 19.59 3.06
N TYR A 82 -3.39 19.38 2.00
CA TYR A 82 -2.51 20.40 1.44
C TYR A 82 -3.26 21.64 0.93
N GLY A 83 -4.40 21.46 0.25
CA GLY A 83 -5.21 22.56 -0.24
C GLY A 83 -5.71 23.50 0.86
N ARG A 84 -5.76 23.02 2.10
CA ARG A 84 -6.21 23.80 3.28
C ARG A 84 -5.04 24.32 4.12
N THR A 85 -4.06 23.47 4.37
CA THR A 85 -2.94 23.77 5.28
C THR A 85 -1.74 24.40 4.55
N HIS A 86 -1.67 24.29 3.23
CA HIS A 86 -0.54 24.68 2.36
C HIS A 86 0.80 24.06 2.77
N THR A 87 0.77 23.02 3.62
CA THR A 87 1.96 22.24 4.01
C THR A 87 1.72 20.75 3.89
N ARG A 88 2.77 19.99 3.61
CA ARG A 88 2.78 18.53 3.62
C ARG A 88 3.77 17.98 4.63
N ASP A 89 4.46 18.87 5.34
CA ASP A 89 5.42 18.45 6.36
C ASP A 89 4.70 17.90 7.59
N VAL A 90 4.91 16.63 7.86
CA VAL A 90 4.33 15.92 9.02
C VAL A 90 4.69 16.58 10.36
N ARG A 91 5.79 17.35 10.40
CA ARG A 91 6.23 18.06 11.63
C ARG A 91 5.37 19.27 11.93
N GLU A 92 4.75 19.86 10.91
CA GLU A 92 3.87 21.03 11.02
C GLU A 92 2.39 20.64 11.16
N LEU A 93 2.07 19.40 10.83
CA LEU A 93 0.72 18.85 10.89
C LEU A 93 0.52 18.10 12.21
N SER A 94 -0.40 18.57 13.02
CA SER A 94 -0.80 17.88 14.26
C SER A 94 -2.22 18.28 14.67
N GLY A 95 -2.91 17.37 15.35
CA GLY A 95 -4.26 17.64 15.89
C GLY A 95 -5.35 17.76 14.82
N LEU A 96 -5.15 17.24 13.60
CA LEU A 96 -6.12 17.35 12.51
C LEU A 96 -7.49 16.71 12.84
N MET A 97 -7.53 15.74 13.77
CA MET A 97 -8.77 15.12 14.21
C MET A 97 -9.77 16.14 14.79
N LYS A 98 -9.27 17.22 15.40
CA LYS A 98 -10.13 18.29 15.98
C LYS A 98 -10.55 19.33 14.95
N ILE A 99 -9.75 19.51 13.90
CA ILE A 99 -9.93 20.58 12.91
C ILE A 99 -10.73 20.07 11.72
N MET A 100 -10.36 18.92 11.19
CA MET A 100 -10.95 18.30 9.99
C MET A 100 -11.32 16.84 10.30
N PRO A 101 -12.37 16.60 11.12
CA PRO A 101 -12.69 15.26 11.63
C PRO A 101 -13.04 14.28 10.52
N PHE A 102 -13.73 14.70 9.45
CA PHE A 102 -14.06 13.82 8.33
C PHE A 102 -12.80 13.36 7.61
N LEU A 103 -11.92 14.27 7.21
CA LEU A 103 -10.65 13.94 6.55
C LEU A 103 -9.77 13.05 7.45
N ALA A 104 -9.74 13.36 8.75
CA ALA A 104 -8.96 12.59 9.70
C ALA A 104 -9.46 11.14 9.83
N VAL A 105 -10.77 10.93 9.94
CA VAL A 105 -11.36 9.58 10.00
C VAL A 105 -11.09 8.83 8.70
N CYS A 106 -11.28 9.47 7.54
CA CYS A 106 -10.98 8.84 6.24
C CYS A 106 -9.49 8.48 6.12
N TYR A 107 -8.60 9.29 6.67
CA TYR A 107 -7.15 8.99 6.68
C TYR A 107 -6.82 7.77 7.56
N VAL A 108 -7.48 7.62 8.71
CA VAL A 108 -7.38 6.41 9.55
C VAL A 108 -7.87 5.19 8.79
N ILE A 109 -9.04 5.28 8.16
CA ILE A 109 -9.61 4.17 7.37
C ILE A 109 -8.66 3.77 6.23
N ALA A 110 -8.10 4.73 5.50
CA ALA A 110 -7.12 4.49 4.46
C ALA A 110 -5.86 3.78 5.01
N GLY A 111 -5.36 4.23 6.16
CA GLY A 111 -4.23 3.60 6.84
C GLY A 111 -4.51 2.17 7.27
N LEU A 112 -5.66 1.93 7.89
CA LEU A 112 -6.08 0.58 8.31
C LEU A 112 -6.39 -0.33 7.12
N ALA A 113 -6.92 0.22 6.04
CA ALA A 113 -7.17 -0.54 4.81
C ALA A 113 -5.86 -1.03 4.17
N ASN A 114 -4.80 -0.22 4.23
CA ASN A 114 -3.46 -0.62 3.80
C ASN A 114 -2.88 -1.76 4.65
N LEU A 115 -3.15 -1.74 5.96
CA LEU A 115 -2.59 -2.71 6.90
C LEU A 115 -3.40 -4.00 7.02
N GLY A 116 -4.70 -3.97 6.75
CA GLY A 116 -5.56 -5.09 7.18
C GLY A 116 -6.67 -5.50 6.23
N LEU A 117 -7.09 -4.67 5.27
CA LEU A 117 -8.17 -5.03 4.36
C LEU A 117 -7.66 -5.56 3.02
N SER A 118 -7.70 -4.73 2.00
CA SER A 118 -7.40 -5.15 0.63
C SER A 118 -5.91 -5.42 0.39
N GLY A 119 -5.02 -4.64 1.03
CA GLY A 119 -3.57 -4.80 0.90
C GLY A 119 -3.09 -6.12 1.50
N PHE A 120 -3.50 -6.41 2.73
CA PHE A 120 -3.06 -7.61 3.45
C PHE A 120 -3.41 -8.92 2.73
N ILE A 121 -4.62 -9.01 2.14
CA ILE A 121 -5.04 -10.22 1.42
C ILE A 121 -4.16 -10.46 0.19
N ALA A 122 -3.88 -9.42 -0.57
CA ALA A 122 -3.00 -9.51 -1.73
C ALA A 122 -1.57 -9.90 -1.31
N GLU A 123 -1.02 -9.26 -0.28
CA GLU A 123 0.30 -9.56 0.27
C GLU A 123 0.39 -11.00 0.80
N MET A 124 -0.60 -11.46 1.56
CA MET A 124 -0.66 -12.84 2.05
C MET A 124 -0.72 -13.85 0.91
N THR A 125 -1.46 -13.55 -0.16
CA THR A 125 -1.51 -14.42 -1.35
C THR A 125 -0.15 -14.47 -2.04
N ILE A 126 0.54 -13.32 -2.17
CA ILE A 126 1.91 -13.25 -2.71
C ILE A 126 2.85 -14.11 -1.87
N PHE A 127 2.90 -13.90 -0.56
CA PHE A 127 3.83 -14.62 0.30
C PHE A 127 3.52 -16.10 0.37
N THR A 128 2.25 -16.49 0.41
CA THR A 128 1.86 -17.91 0.35
C THR A 128 2.35 -18.56 -0.93
N GLY A 129 2.13 -17.93 -2.08
CA GLY A 129 2.63 -18.41 -3.37
C GLY A 129 4.16 -18.47 -3.40
N SER A 130 4.82 -17.43 -2.91
CA SER A 130 6.29 -17.36 -2.89
C SER A 130 6.92 -18.44 -2.02
N PHE A 131 6.30 -18.80 -0.90
CA PHE A 131 6.76 -19.90 -0.04
C PHE A 131 6.56 -21.29 -0.67
N GLN A 132 5.64 -21.44 -1.62
CA GLN A 132 5.44 -22.71 -2.37
C GLN A 132 6.59 -22.99 -3.33
N HIS A 133 7.43 -22.00 -3.66
CA HIS A 133 8.56 -22.20 -4.54
C HIS A 133 9.53 -23.23 -3.94
N PRO A 134 10.00 -24.24 -4.71
CA PRO A 134 10.82 -25.34 -4.18
C PRO A 134 12.22 -24.88 -3.77
N ASP A 135 12.74 -23.82 -4.36
CA ASP A 135 14.11 -23.35 -4.16
C ASP A 135 14.26 -22.55 -2.86
N THR A 136 15.28 -22.89 -2.06
CA THR A 136 15.62 -22.23 -0.81
C THR A 136 15.98 -20.74 -1.00
N PHE A 137 16.60 -20.37 -2.13
CA PHE A 137 16.95 -19.00 -2.45
C PHE A 137 15.70 -18.10 -2.51
N HIS A 138 14.65 -18.54 -3.21
CA HIS A 138 13.39 -17.83 -3.34
C HIS A 138 12.69 -17.68 -1.98
N ARG A 139 12.71 -18.72 -1.13
CA ARG A 139 12.15 -18.69 0.23
C ARG A 139 12.85 -17.70 1.13
N VAL A 140 14.19 -17.64 1.10
CA VAL A 140 14.96 -16.67 1.88
C VAL A 140 14.61 -15.24 1.48
N TRP A 141 14.55 -14.95 0.18
CA TRP A 141 14.14 -13.63 -0.29
C TRP A 141 12.69 -13.30 0.05
N THR A 142 11.81 -14.30 0.11
CA THR A 142 10.43 -14.14 0.58
C THR A 142 10.38 -13.70 2.04
N VAL A 143 11.20 -14.29 2.93
CA VAL A 143 11.29 -13.86 4.33
C VAL A 143 11.77 -12.41 4.44
N ILE A 144 12.78 -12.04 3.65
CA ILE A 144 13.30 -10.67 3.61
C ILE A 144 12.19 -9.70 3.14
N ALA A 145 11.49 -10.01 2.06
CA ALA A 145 10.38 -9.20 1.55
C ALA A 145 9.23 -9.09 2.56
N CYS A 146 8.90 -10.18 3.27
CA CYS A 146 7.86 -10.21 4.30
C CYS A 146 8.12 -9.23 5.45
N SER A 147 9.39 -8.91 5.75
CA SER A 147 9.73 -7.92 6.77
C SER A 147 9.17 -6.51 6.46
N SER A 148 8.90 -6.21 5.17
CA SER A 148 8.32 -4.93 4.76
C SER A 148 6.93 -4.68 5.34
N ILE A 149 6.13 -5.72 5.63
CA ILE A 149 4.81 -5.59 6.25
C ILE A 149 4.92 -4.89 7.60
N VAL A 150 5.87 -5.34 8.42
CA VAL A 150 6.10 -4.76 9.76
C VAL A 150 6.52 -3.30 9.64
N ILE A 151 7.42 -3.00 8.71
CA ILE A 151 7.91 -1.63 8.48
C ILE A 151 6.76 -0.73 7.99
N THR A 152 5.90 -1.25 7.11
CA THR A 152 4.70 -0.56 6.63
C THR A 152 3.75 -0.23 7.77
N ALA A 153 3.49 -1.20 8.65
CA ALA A 153 2.67 -0.97 9.84
C ALA A 153 3.25 0.14 10.73
N VAL A 154 4.56 0.11 10.98
CA VAL A 154 5.23 1.10 11.81
C VAL A 154 5.08 2.51 11.25
N TYR A 155 5.39 2.74 9.95
CA TYR A 155 5.33 4.10 9.43
C TYR A 155 3.89 4.61 9.28
N ILE A 156 2.92 3.77 8.92
CA ILE A 156 1.51 4.17 8.82
C ILE A 156 0.96 4.54 10.19
N LEU A 157 1.12 3.69 11.19
CA LEU A 157 0.61 3.97 12.54
C LEU A 157 1.28 5.20 13.15
N ARG A 158 2.60 5.36 12.95
CA ARG A 158 3.34 6.55 13.38
C ARG A 158 2.82 7.81 12.69
N LEU A 159 2.55 7.74 11.38
CA LEU A 159 2.05 8.85 10.59
C LEU A 159 0.65 9.27 11.06
N VAL A 160 -0.28 8.31 11.17
CA VAL A 160 -1.63 8.52 11.70
C VAL A 160 -1.56 9.15 13.10
N GLY A 161 -0.75 8.57 13.99
CA GLY A 161 -0.59 9.09 15.35
C GLY A 161 -0.10 10.54 15.38
N LYS A 162 0.89 10.88 14.55
CA LYS A 162 1.53 12.19 14.54
C LYS A 162 0.67 13.29 13.93
N ILE A 163 -0.04 13.00 12.85
CA ILE A 163 -0.83 14.00 12.12
C ILE A 163 -2.17 14.25 12.82
N LEU A 164 -2.84 13.20 13.28
CA LEU A 164 -4.22 13.28 13.71
C LEU A 164 -4.37 13.64 15.18
N TYR A 165 -3.46 13.14 16.01
CA TYR A 165 -3.50 13.35 17.45
C TYR A 165 -2.57 14.47 17.91
N GLY A 166 -2.76 14.91 19.15
CA GLY A 166 -1.98 15.97 19.77
C GLY A 166 -2.67 17.33 19.75
N THR A 167 -1.90 18.36 20.14
CA THR A 167 -2.36 19.76 20.11
C THR A 167 -1.99 20.37 18.76
N CYS A 168 -2.92 21.14 18.18
CA CYS A 168 -2.62 21.87 16.96
C CYS A 168 -1.49 22.89 17.22
N THR A 169 -0.36 22.69 16.58
CA THR A 169 0.82 23.53 16.79
C THR A 169 0.66 24.90 16.10
N ASN A 170 -0.05 24.92 14.97
CA ASN A 170 -0.25 26.13 14.18
C ASN A 170 -1.67 26.69 14.40
N LYS A 171 -1.77 27.85 15.07
CA LYS A 171 -3.07 28.49 15.35
C LYS A 171 -3.84 28.85 14.07
N HIS A 172 -3.16 29.06 12.95
CA HIS A 172 -3.80 29.34 11.66
C HIS A 172 -4.65 28.15 11.16
N HIS A 173 -4.28 26.94 11.54
CA HIS A 173 -5.03 25.75 11.14
C HIS A 173 -6.37 25.60 11.87
N LEU A 174 -6.58 26.28 13.01
CA LEU A 174 -7.81 26.16 13.81
C LEU A 174 -9.07 26.71 13.10
N THR A 175 -8.92 27.55 12.08
CA THR A 175 -10.01 28.16 11.32
C THR A 175 -10.31 27.46 10.00
N LEU A 176 -9.60 26.36 9.69
CA LEU A 176 -9.75 25.63 8.43
C LEU A 176 -11.07 24.84 8.41
N SER A 177 -11.71 24.84 7.24
CA SER A 177 -12.92 24.04 6.99
C SER A 177 -12.59 22.58 6.71
N ASP A 178 -13.48 21.69 7.08
CA ASP A 178 -13.41 20.27 6.71
C ASP A 178 -13.78 20.07 5.22
N ALA A 179 -13.77 18.83 4.74
CA ALA A 179 -14.04 18.46 3.35
C ALA A 179 -15.39 19.00 2.83
N THR A 180 -15.40 19.48 1.60
CA THR A 180 -16.61 19.88 0.88
C THR A 180 -17.44 18.64 0.47
N TRP A 181 -18.69 18.84 0.06
CA TRP A 181 -19.56 17.72 -0.35
C TRP A 181 -18.99 16.91 -1.53
N ASP A 182 -18.42 17.57 -2.52
CA ASP A 182 -17.82 16.91 -3.68
C ASP A 182 -16.61 16.06 -3.29
N GLU A 183 -15.77 16.59 -2.40
CA GLU A 183 -14.62 15.88 -1.86
C GLU A 183 -15.04 14.67 -1.02
N ARG A 184 -16.08 14.82 -0.18
CA ARG A 184 -16.64 13.72 0.63
C ARG A 184 -17.14 12.59 -0.23
N THR A 185 -17.91 12.90 -1.30
CA THR A 185 -18.43 11.88 -2.20
C THR A 185 -17.33 11.11 -2.90
N ALA A 186 -16.28 11.79 -3.39
CA ALA A 186 -15.13 11.15 -4.03
C ALA A 186 -14.40 10.20 -3.08
N VAL A 187 -14.12 10.65 -1.85
CA VAL A 187 -13.44 9.83 -0.84
C VAL A 187 -14.29 8.64 -0.40
N ILE A 188 -15.60 8.83 -0.19
CA ILE A 188 -16.52 7.73 0.18
C ILE A 188 -16.56 6.66 -0.91
N ILE A 189 -16.62 7.05 -2.19
CA ILE A 189 -16.58 6.10 -3.31
C ILE A 189 -15.27 5.30 -3.30
N LEU A 190 -14.13 5.97 -3.15
CA LEU A 190 -12.83 5.28 -3.09
C LEU A 190 -12.74 4.33 -1.89
N ILE A 191 -13.20 4.74 -0.70
CA ILE A 191 -13.25 3.88 0.48
C ILE A 191 -14.17 2.69 0.23
N ALA A 192 -15.33 2.89 -0.38
CA ALA A 192 -16.25 1.80 -0.70
C ALA A 192 -15.63 0.79 -1.67
N CYS A 193 -14.90 1.26 -2.70
CA CYS A 193 -14.18 0.38 -3.61
C CYS A 193 -13.07 -0.42 -2.90
N VAL A 194 -12.28 0.23 -2.06
CA VAL A 194 -11.22 -0.43 -1.27
C VAL A 194 -11.83 -1.46 -0.30
N ALA A 195 -12.94 -1.11 0.37
CA ALA A 195 -13.64 -2.02 1.26
C ALA A 195 -14.25 -3.22 0.52
N ALA A 196 -14.83 -3.00 -0.65
CA ALA A 196 -15.38 -4.09 -1.47
C ALA A 196 -14.30 -5.09 -1.89
N LEU A 197 -13.12 -4.62 -2.30
CA LEU A 197 -11.98 -5.47 -2.61
C LEU A 197 -11.47 -6.25 -1.40
N GLY A 198 -11.45 -5.63 -0.22
CA GLY A 198 -10.97 -6.26 1.00
C GLY A 198 -11.95 -7.26 1.61
N MET A 199 -13.26 -7.02 1.49
CA MET A 199 -14.29 -7.88 2.08
C MET A 199 -14.71 -9.06 1.19
N ALA A 200 -14.58 -8.94 -0.12
CA ALA A 200 -14.98 -9.96 -1.08
C ALA A 200 -13.85 -10.36 -2.04
N PRO A 201 -12.64 -10.72 -1.54
CA PRO A 201 -11.49 -11.01 -2.38
C PRO A 201 -11.66 -12.29 -3.20
N TRP A 202 -12.42 -13.27 -2.71
CA TRP A 202 -12.60 -14.57 -3.36
C TRP A 202 -13.20 -14.45 -4.77
N TRP A 203 -14.10 -13.52 -4.96
CA TRP A 203 -14.73 -13.29 -6.26
C TRP A 203 -13.70 -12.82 -7.30
N ILE A 204 -12.90 -11.83 -6.95
CA ILE A 204 -11.88 -11.27 -7.85
C ILE A 204 -10.69 -12.21 -7.98
N SER A 205 -10.24 -12.85 -6.89
CA SER A 205 -9.11 -13.78 -6.93
C SER A 205 -9.37 -15.01 -7.79
N GLY A 206 -10.63 -15.51 -7.83
CA GLY A 206 -11.01 -16.58 -8.74
C GLY A 206 -10.87 -16.16 -10.21
N MET A 207 -11.47 -15.03 -10.59
CA MET A 207 -11.38 -14.51 -11.96
C MET A 207 -9.92 -14.25 -12.40
N ILE A 208 -9.10 -13.70 -11.50
CA ILE A 208 -7.69 -13.43 -11.78
C ILE A 208 -6.92 -14.74 -11.90
N GLY A 209 -7.15 -15.71 -10.99
CA GLY A 209 -6.48 -17.00 -10.99
C GLY A 209 -6.68 -17.75 -12.31
N ASP A 210 -7.92 -17.79 -12.81
CA ASP A 210 -8.25 -18.40 -14.10
C ASP A 210 -7.56 -17.69 -15.28
N SER A 211 -7.43 -16.36 -15.19
CA SER A 211 -6.79 -15.55 -16.24
C SER A 211 -5.26 -15.66 -16.22
N VAL A 212 -4.68 -15.90 -15.06
CA VAL A 212 -3.22 -16.03 -14.86
C VAL A 212 -2.71 -17.44 -15.22
N LEU A 213 -3.55 -18.46 -15.08
CA LEU A 213 -3.19 -19.85 -15.32
C LEU A 213 -2.48 -20.09 -16.68
N PRO A 214 -3.01 -19.61 -17.82
CA PRO A 214 -2.36 -19.84 -19.11
C PRO A 214 -0.97 -19.20 -19.22
N ILE A 215 -0.73 -18.12 -18.46
CA ILE A 215 0.55 -17.42 -18.43
C ILE A 215 1.57 -18.23 -17.61
N THR A 216 1.15 -18.77 -16.46
CA THR A 216 2.03 -19.54 -15.59
C THR A 216 2.37 -20.91 -16.15
N ASP A 217 1.48 -21.52 -16.94
CA ASP A 217 1.73 -22.77 -17.61
C ASP A 217 2.88 -22.68 -18.63
N LEU A 218 3.11 -21.48 -19.21
CA LEU A 218 4.26 -21.24 -20.10
C LEU A 218 5.62 -21.32 -19.37
N PHE A 219 5.64 -21.20 -18.04
CA PHE A 219 6.87 -21.29 -17.23
C PHE A 219 7.15 -22.70 -16.71
N THR A 220 6.17 -23.62 -16.83
CA THR A 220 6.29 -25.01 -16.38
C THR A 220 6.76 -25.97 -17.48
N ILE A 221 6.87 -25.49 -18.71
CA ILE A 221 7.44 -26.19 -19.86
C ILE A 221 8.94 -25.84 -19.97
#